data_4eae71c010e24041603fa1c2830b35e9
#
_entry.id   4eae71c010e24041603fa1c2830b35e9
#
_cell.length_a   1.000
_cell.length_b   1.000
_cell.length_c   1.000
_cell.angle_alpha   90.00
_cell.angle_beta   90.00
_cell.angle_gamma   90.00
#
_symmetry.space_group_name_H-M   'P 1'
#
loop_
_entity.id
_entity.type
_entity.pdbx_description
1 polymer ?
#
loop_
_entity_poly.entity_id
_entity_poly.type
_entity_poly.pdbx_seq_one_letter_code
_entity_poly.pdbx_strand_id
1 'polypeptide(L)'
;VPFLLAFGANLLFSFSATLFTDFSREVSGKWINSFKLCIAFICFALTAVVLGESPVWSIAPYFLLSGALGLFCADHFLCTAFAKLGSARTLMIFSFSPLFVATWSFFLFNEEPSYSKLIAIFFFIACVFTLSIEKFRKEGHWEIPGLLMALFGIVLDGLGNVTTRYALNINPNESVMNVCALRALGAFLGFLLFQPILKTRLIADFKKLSRRKKVIVLIASTIGTYVSLTFWISAVKIGNLTSLIALSGTTPLLAGTFEIAMGKTKATSYLAYAFVLFLIGFYFLIKN
;
A
#
# COMPACT_ATOMS: atom_id res chain seq x y z
N VAL A 1 16.95 13.39 4.41
CA VAL A 1 16.32 13.29 3.09
C VAL A 1 15.42 12.05 2.97
N PRO A 2 15.86 10.77 3.27
CA PRO A 2 15.02 9.59 3.05
C PRO A 2 13.71 9.60 3.83
N PHE A 3 13.71 10.07 5.08
CA PHE A 3 12.50 10.18 5.91
C PHE A 3 11.49 11.20 5.37
N LEU A 4 11.95 12.32 4.81
CA LEU A 4 11.07 13.32 4.18
C LEU A 4 10.41 12.77 2.92
N LEU A 5 11.15 12.04 2.10
CA LEU A 5 10.61 11.37 0.91
C LEU A 5 9.58 10.31 1.30
N ALA A 6 9.89 9.46 2.29
CA ALA A 6 8.95 8.44 2.77
C ALA A 6 7.69 9.07 3.40
N PHE A 7 7.83 10.14 4.18
CA PHE A 7 6.69 10.86 4.74
C PHE A 7 5.83 11.50 3.64
N GLY A 8 6.45 12.12 2.63
CA GLY A 8 5.76 12.64 1.45
C GLY A 8 5.02 11.56 0.69
N ALA A 9 5.64 10.38 0.49
CA ALA A 9 5.00 9.22 -0.11
C ALA A 9 3.75 8.79 0.69
N ASN A 10 3.88 8.66 2.01
CA ASN A 10 2.79 8.27 2.90
C ASN A 10 1.64 9.29 2.90
N LEU A 11 1.96 10.59 2.87
CA LEU A 11 0.95 11.66 2.81
C LEU A 11 0.13 11.58 1.51
N LEU A 12 0.81 11.49 0.37
CA LEU A 12 0.19 11.42 -0.96
C LEU A 12 -0.63 10.13 -1.11
N PHE A 13 -0.10 9.01 -0.63
CA PHE A 13 -0.79 7.73 -0.65
C PHE A 13 -2.02 7.74 0.24
N SER A 14 -1.95 8.25 1.48
CA SER A 14 -3.08 8.34 2.42
C SER A 14 -4.22 9.18 1.87
N PHE A 15 -3.90 10.34 1.27
CA PHE A 15 -4.88 11.17 0.58
C PHE A 15 -5.58 10.40 -0.54
N SER A 16 -4.80 9.76 -1.40
CA SER A 16 -5.33 9.00 -2.53
C SER A 16 -6.11 7.75 -2.09
N ALA A 17 -5.66 7.05 -1.03
CA ALA A 17 -6.36 5.90 -0.46
C ALA A 17 -7.78 6.26 0.02
N THR A 18 -7.95 7.46 0.58
CA THR A 18 -9.27 7.97 0.99
C THR A 18 -10.20 8.15 -0.22
N LEU A 19 -9.66 8.57 -1.37
CA LEU A 19 -10.42 8.68 -2.63
C LEU A 19 -10.62 7.30 -3.27
N PHE A 20 -9.62 6.42 -3.24
CA PHE A 20 -9.75 5.04 -3.74
C PHE A 20 -10.83 4.25 -3.01
N THR A 21 -11.05 4.53 -1.73
CA THR A 21 -12.14 3.93 -0.95
C THR A 21 -13.51 4.22 -1.59
N ASP A 22 -13.76 5.45 -2.04
CA ASP A 22 -15.03 5.81 -2.70
C ASP A 22 -15.21 5.02 -4.01
N PHE A 23 -14.18 4.99 -4.85
CA PHE A 23 -14.26 4.25 -6.11
C PHE A 23 -14.31 2.73 -5.92
N SER A 24 -13.67 2.22 -4.86
CA SER A 24 -13.77 0.80 -4.48
C SER A 24 -15.18 0.41 -4.09
N ARG A 25 -15.93 1.32 -3.46
CA ARG A 25 -17.33 1.12 -3.08
C ARG A 25 -18.31 1.37 -4.23
N GLU A 26 -18.05 2.37 -5.06
CA GLU A 26 -18.95 2.77 -6.15
C GLU A 26 -18.86 1.83 -7.36
N VAL A 27 -17.64 1.42 -7.71
CA VAL A 27 -17.38 0.52 -8.85
C VAL A 27 -16.92 -0.85 -8.36
N SER A 28 -15.69 -0.97 -7.94
CA SER A 28 -15.13 -2.14 -7.22
C SER A 28 -13.65 -1.93 -6.89
N GLY A 29 -13.14 -2.64 -5.85
CA GLY A 29 -11.72 -2.65 -5.51
C GLY A 29 -10.83 -3.13 -6.66
N LYS A 30 -11.27 -4.16 -7.40
CA LYS A 30 -10.54 -4.66 -8.56
C LYS A 30 -10.47 -3.64 -9.71
N TRP A 31 -11.52 -2.86 -9.93
CA TRP A 31 -11.53 -1.83 -10.96
C TRP A 31 -10.55 -0.71 -10.63
N ILE A 32 -10.61 -0.15 -9.43
CA ILE A 32 -9.73 0.97 -9.07
C ILE A 32 -8.25 0.54 -9.04
N ASN A 33 -7.94 -0.69 -8.58
CA ASN A 33 -6.57 -1.20 -8.67
C ASN A 33 -6.10 -1.28 -10.12
N SER A 34 -6.87 -1.93 -10.99
CA SER A 34 -6.52 -2.05 -12.41
C SER A 34 -6.39 -0.69 -13.08
N PHE A 35 -7.28 0.26 -12.76
CA PHE A 35 -7.26 1.60 -13.33
C PHE A 35 -5.99 2.37 -12.94
N LYS A 36 -5.66 2.41 -11.63
CA LYS A 36 -4.45 3.12 -11.15
C LYS A 36 -3.17 2.50 -11.69
N LEU A 37 -3.13 1.16 -11.90
CA LEU A 37 -1.98 0.48 -12.49
C LEU A 37 -1.78 0.88 -13.95
N CYS A 38 -2.84 0.97 -14.74
CA CYS A 38 -2.75 1.46 -16.12
C CYS A 38 -2.23 2.90 -16.17
N ILE A 39 -2.74 3.78 -15.30
CA ILE A 39 -2.26 5.18 -15.23
C ILE A 39 -0.79 5.23 -14.80
N ALA A 40 -0.40 4.48 -13.76
CA ALA A 40 0.98 4.43 -13.30
C ALA A 40 1.93 3.91 -14.38
N PHE A 41 1.56 2.82 -15.06
CA PHE A 41 2.35 2.25 -16.15
C PHE A 41 2.56 3.27 -17.28
N ILE A 42 1.51 3.96 -17.72
CA ILE A 42 1.60 4.99 -18.76
C ILE A 42 2.52 6.14 -18.29
N CYS A 43 2.33 6.66 -17.08
CA CYS A 43 3.16 7.74 -16.55
C CYS A 43 4.64 7.33 -16.45
N PHE A 44 4.94 6.17 -15.89
CA PHE A 44 6.31 5.70 -15.73
C PHE A 44 6.97 5.37 -17.07
N ALA A 45 6.23 4.73 -18.00
CA ALA A 45 6.74 4.42 -19.33
C ALA A 45 7.08 5.70 -20.10
N LEU A 46 6.20 6.70 -20.09
CA LEU A 46 6.46 8.00 -20.70
C LEU A 46 7.68 8.69 -20.08
N THR A 47 7.79 8.69 -18.74
CA THR A 47 8.93 9.29 -18.05
C THR A 47 10.24 8.59 -18.39
N ALA A 48 10.27 7.25 -18.41
CA ALA A 48 11.45 6.47 -18.76
C ALA A 48 11.92 6.77 -20.20
N VAL A 49 10.97 6.86 -21.14
CA VAL A 49 11.28 7.22 -22.54
C VAL A 49 11.84 8.64 -22.65
N VAL A 50 11.22 9.62 -21.95
CA VAL A 50 11.66 11.02 -21.99
C VAL A 50 13.06 11.20 -21.38
N LEU A 51 13.37 10.46 -20.30
CA LEU A 51 14.69 10.53 -19.67
C LEU A 51 15.76 9.73 -20.43
N GLY A 52 15.38 8.92 -21.41
CA GLY A 52 16.31 8.10 -22.19
C GLY A 52 17.03 7.04 -21.37
N GLU A 53 16.47 6.65 -20.22
CA GLU A 53 17.06 5.67 -19.34
C GLU A 53 16.79 4.24 -19.84
N SER A 54 17.83 3.38 -19.79
CA SER A 54 17.71 1.96 -20.10
C SER A 54 17.92 1.13 -18.84
N PRO A 55 17.01 0.18 -18.54
CA PRO A 55 17.14 -0.63 -17.33
C PRO A 55 18.26 -1.70 -17.49
N VAL A 56 18.85 -2.08 -16.36
CA VAL A 56 19.76 -3.24 -16.31
C VAL A 56 18.93 -4.52 -16.34
N TRP A 57 18.90 -5.19 -17.48
CA TRP A 57 18.03 -6.33 -17.75
C TRP A 57 18.28 -7.55 -16.85
N SER A 58 19.50 -7.71 -16.32
CA SER A 58 19.84 -8.83 -15.42
C SER A 58 19.07 -8.80 -14.09
N ILE A 59 18.69 -7.61 -13.62
CA ILE A 59 17.92 -7.44 -12.37
C ILE A 59 16.45 -7.11 -12.61
N ALA A 60 16.06 -6.82 -13.85
CA ALA A 60 14.68 -6.49 -14.23
C ALA A 60 13.64 -7.53 -13.75
N PRO A 61 13.89 -8.86 -13.80
CA PRO A 61 12.92 -9.86 -13.32
C PRO A 61 12.51 -9.66 -11.86
N TYR A 62 13.42 -9.22 -10.99
CA TYR A 62 13.10 -8.95 -9.59
C TYR A 62 12.15 -7.75 -9.43
N PHE A 63 12.34 -6.68 -10.21
CA PHE A 63 11.44 -5.53 -10.18
C PHE A 63 10.07 -5.85 -10.80
N LEU A 64 10.03 -6.64 -11.88
CA LEU A 64 8.78 -7.14 -12.45
C LEU A 64 8.00 -7.98 -11.44
N LEU A 65 8.67 -8.93 -10.78
CA LEU A 65 8.06 -9.76 -9.74
C LEU A 65 7.58 -8.92 -8.55
N SER A 66 8.40 -7.98 -8.09
CA SER A 66 8.05 -7.04 -7.03
C SER A 66 6.80 -6.22 -7.37
N GLY A 67 6.69 -5.76 -8.62
CA GLY A 67 5.51 -5.04 -9.10
C GLY A 67 4.27 -5.92 -9.16
N ALA A 68 4.40 -7.14 -9.68
CA ALA A 68 3.30 -8.11 -9.72
C ALA A 68 2.79 -8.47 -8.31
N LEU A 69 3.69 -8.68 -7.34
CA LEU A 69 3.32 -9.01 -5.96
C LEU A 69 2.77 -7.79 -5.21
N GLY A 70 3.51 -6.67 -5.19
CA GLY A 70 3.17 -5.50 -4.38
C GLY A 70 2.07 -4.64 -5.01
N LEU A 71 2.27 -4.18 -6.26
CA LEU A 71 1.35 -3.23 -6.88
C LEU A 71 0.10 -3.89 -7.48
N PHE A 72 0.22 -5.14 -8.02
CA PHE A 72 -0.96 -5.81 -8.57
C PHE A 72 -1.68 -6.65 -7.51
N CYS A 73 -1.03 -7.68 -6.95
CA CYS A 73 -1.69 -8.60 -6.02
C CYS A 73 -2.02 -7.94 -4.68
N ALA A 74 -1.04 -7.34 -4.01
CA ALA A 74 -1.24 -6.72 -2.70
C ALA A 74 -2.25 -5.58 -2.76
N ASP A 75 -2.13 -4.69 -3.73
CA ASP A 75 -3.05 -3.58 -3.90
C ASP A 75 -4.46 -4.01 -4.33
N HIS A 76 -4.60 -5.17 -5.00
CA HIS A 76 -5.91 -5.75 -5.28
C HIS A 76 -6.65 -6.08 -3.98
N PHE A 77 -5.97 -6.74 -3.05
CA PHE A 77 -6.50 -7.05 -1.73
C PHE A 77 -6.73 -5.78 -0.90
N LEU A 78 -5.79 -4.84 -0.93
CA LEU A 78 -5.87 -3.55 -0.26
C LEU A 78 -7.10 -2.74 -0.72
N CYS A 79 -7.30 -2.57 -2.03
CA CYS A 79 -8.44 -1.84 -2.58
C CYS A 79 -9.78 -2.53 -2.28
N THR A 80 -9.80 -3.86 -2.19
CA THR A 80 -10.98 -4.61 -1.76
C THR A 80 -11.25 -4.39 -0.27
N ALA A 81 -10.22 -4.37 0.57
CA ALA A 81 -10.34 -4.05 1.98
C ALA A 81 -10.81 -2.60 2.22
N PHE A 82 -10.35 -1.64 1.40
CA PHE A 82 -10.84 -0.25 1.45
C PHE A 82 -12.36 -0.16 1.28
N ALA A 83 -12.94 -0.92 0.37
CA ALA A 83 -14.38 -0.94 0.18
C ALA A 83 -15.13 -1.38 1.46
N LYS A 84 -14.58 -2.37 2.17
CA LYS A 84 -15.19 -3.03 3.31
C LYS A 84 -14.93 -2.33 4.65
N LEU A 85 -13.69 -1.92 4.89
CA LEU A 85 -13.23 -1.37 6.18
C LEU A 85 -13.10 0.17 6.18
N GLY A 86 -12.90 0.77 5.01
CA GLY A 86 -12.45 2.17 4.86
C GLY A 86 -10.93 2.30 4.86
N SER A 87 -10.41 3.45 4.39
CA SER A 87 -8.97 3.66 4.24
C SER A 87 -8.23 3.66 5.56
N ALA A 88 -8.67 4.42 6.56
CA ALA A 88 -7.99 4.53 7.84
C ALA A 88 -7.81 3.18 8.54
N ARG A 89 -8.88 2.36 8.64
CA ARG A 89 -8.82 1.04 9.29
C ARG A 89 -7.97 0.06 8.50
N THR A 90 -8.10 0.04 7.19
CA THR A 90 -7.29 -0.85 6.34
C THR A 90 -5.81 -0.50 6.42
N LEU A 91 -5.44 0.79 6.38
CA LEU A 91 -4.06 1.23 6.49
C LEU A 91 -3.50 1.03 7.90
N MET A 92 -4.35 1.05 8.95
CA MET A 92 -3.93 0.69 10.31
C MET A 92 -3.49 -0.78 10.38
N ILE A 93 -4.22 -1.69 9.71
CA ILE A 93 -3.82 -3.09 9.57
C ILE A 93 -2.55 -3.18 8.70
N PHE A 94 -2.49 -2.43 7.62
CA PHE A 94 -1.34 -2.41 6.70
C PHE A 94 -0.04 -1.91 7.35
N SER A 95 -0.15 -1.09 8.39
CA SER A 95 1.02 -0.64 9.17
C SER A 95 1.68 -1.75 10.01
N PHE A 96 1.14 -2.97 10.00
CA PHE A 96 1.79 -4.17 10.53
C PHE A 96 2.81 -4.79 9.56
N SER A 97 2.98 -4.22 8.38
CA SER A 97 3.99 -4.63 7.40
C SER A 97 5.39 -4.89 8.01
N PRO A 98 5.90 -4.08 8.98
CA PRO A 98 7.18 -4.36 9.61
C PRO A 98 7.28 -5.72 10.31
N LEU A 99 6.17 -6.25 10.84
CA LEU A 99 6.16 -7.58 11.47
C LEU A 99 6.33 -8.68 10.43
N PHE A 100 5.67 -8.57 9.29
CA PHE A 100 5.80 -9.53 8.20
C PHE A 100 7.21 -9.46 7.59
N VAL A 101 7.75 -8.25 7.41
CA VAL A 101 9.14 -8.08 6.97
C VAL A 101 10.12 -8.69 7.97
N ALA A 102 9.92 -8.47 9.29
CA ALA A 102 10.75 -9.10 10.32
C ALA A 102 10.62 -10.63 10.33
N THR A 103 9.42 -11.16 10.08
CA THR A 103 9.21 -12.62 9.94
C THR A 103 9.97 -13.18 8.75
N TRP A 104 9.92 -12.51 7.60
CA TRP A 104 10.70 -12.90 6.43
C TRP A 104 12.21 -12.78 6.68
N SER A 105 12.67 -11.75 7.41
CA SER A 105 14.07 -11.61 7.81
C SER A 105 14.53 -12.76 8.72
N PHE A 106 13.67 -13.21 9.64
CA PHE A 106 13.95 -14.39 10.45
C PHE A 106 14.18 -15.65 9.60
N PHE A 107 13.27 -15.94 8.65
CA PHE A 107 13.39 -17.13 7.81
C PHE A 107 14.52 -17.06 6.79
N LEU A 108 14.81 -15.87 6.25
CA LEU A 108 15.81 -15.70 5.19
C LEU A 108 17.22 -15.40 5.74
N PHE A 109 17.32 -14.75 6.89
CA PHE A 109 18.58 -14.27 7.47
C PHE A 109 18.88 -14.83 8.86
N ASN A 110 18.03 -15.75 9.40
CA ASN A 110 18.14 -16.31 10.76
C ASN A 110 18.23 -15.24 11.86
N GLU A 111 17.54 -14.11 11.71
CA GLU A 111 17.45 -13.07 12.73
C GLU A 111 16.48 -13.51 13.85
N GLU A 112 16.95 -13.58 15.11
CA GLU A 112 16.09 -13.95 16.23
C GLU A 112 15.02 -12.91 16.53
N PRO A 113 13.76 -13.33 16.80
CA PRO A 113 12.69 -12.41 17.19
C PRO A 113 12.96 -11.82 18.58
N SER A 114 12.96 -10.49 18.69
CA SER A 114 13.13 -9.82 19.99
C SER A 114 11.82 -9.79 20.77
N TYR A 115 11.93 -9.71 22.13
CA TYR A 115 10.76 -9.58 23.01
C TYR A 115 9.91 -8.35 22.68
N SER A 116 10.52 -7.25 22.23
CA SER A 116 9.79 -6.06 21.82
C SER A 116 8.88 -6.32 20.63
N LYS A 117 9.30 -7.15 19.67
CA LYS A 117 8.45 -7.55 18.53
C LYS A 117 7.23 -8.36 18.98
N LEU A 118 7.40 -9.25 19.98
CA LEU A 118 6.28 -10.02 20.55
C LEU A 118 5.25 -9.12 21.25
N ILE A 119 5.72 -8.13 22.01
CA ILE A 119 4.85 -7.13 22.64
C ILE A 119 4.12 -6.30 21.57
N ALA A 120 4.81 -5.88 20.52
CA ALA A 120 4.20 -5.18 19.40
C ALA A 120 3.07 -5.99 18.76
N ILE A 121 3.27 -7.30 18.52
CA ILE A 121 2.24 -8.20 17.99
C ILE A 121 0.99 -8.22 18.87
N PHE A 122 1.16 -8.31 20.19
CA PHE A 122 0.03 -8.29 21.13
C PHE A 122 -0.81 -7.00 20.99
N PHE A 123 -0.16 -5.83 20.99
CA PHE A 123 -0.87 -4.56 20.81
C PHE A 123 -1.53 -4.42 19.45
N PHE A 124 -0.94 -4.97 18.42
CA PHE A 124 -1.53 -4.96 17.09
C PHE A 124 -2.77 -5.86 17.00
N ILE A 125 -2.72 -7.05 17.61
CA ILE A 125 -3.91 -7.91 17.71
C ILE A 125 -5.02 -7.19 18.48
N ALA A 126 -4.70 -6.54 19.58
CA ALA A 126 -5.67 -5.76 20.36
C ALA A 126 -6.25 -4.59 19.55
N CYS A 127 -5.44 -3.90 18.75
CA CYS A 127 -5.87 -2.84 17.84
C CYS A 127 -6.88 -3.37 16.80
N VAL A 128 -6.53 -4.46 16.07
CA VAL A 128 -7.41 -5.08 15.06
C VAL A 128 -8.71 -5.56 15.70
N PHE A 129 -8.64 -6.15 16.90
CA PHE A 129 -9.81 -6.62 17.64
C PHE A 129 -10.75 -5.46 18.02
N THR A 130 -10.19 -4.32 18.47
CA THR A 130 -10.96 -3.11 18.81
C THR A 130 -11.71 -2.58 17.59
N LEU A 131 -11.06 -2.50 16.42
CA LEU A 131 -11.70 -2.08 15.17
C LEU A 131 -12.76 -3.07 14.69
N SER A 132 -12.52 -4.35 14.91
CA SER A 132 -13.48 -5.42 14.55
C SER A 132 -14.74 -5.35 15.41
N ILE A 133 -14.59 -5.09 16.73
CA ILE A 133 -15.74 -4.88 17.64
C ILE A 133 -16.55 -3.65 17.22
N GLU A 134 -15.88 -2.54 16.87
CA GLU A 134 -16.57 -1.33 16.39
C GLU A 134 -17.44 -1.66 15.16
N LYS A 135 -16.86 -2.37 14.21
CA LYS A 135 -17.57 -2.75 12.98
C LYS A 135 -18.73 -3.67 13.28
N PHE A 136 -18.54 -4.70 14.13
CA PHE A 136 -19.60 -5.59 14.58
C PHE A 136 -20.75 -4.85 15.27
N ARG A 137 -20.43 -3.91 16.17
CA ARG A 137 -21.48 -3.10 16.84
C ARG A 137 -22.27 -2.21 15.90
N LYS A 138 -21.66 -1.75 14.80
CA LYS A 138 -22.32 -0.89 13.81
C LYS A 138 -23.16 -1.67 12.80
N GLU A 139 -22.70 -2.83 12.39
CA GLU A 139 -23.25 -3.58 11.25
C GLU A 139 -23.90 -4.91 11.65
N GLY A 140 -23.74 -5.33 12.90
CA GLY A 140 -24.31 -6.58 13.42
C GLY A 140 -23.58 -7.86 12.94
N HIS A 141 -22.50 -7.72 12.15
CA HIS A 141 -21.70 -8.85 11.68
C HIS A 141 -20.21 -8.55 11.67
N TRP A 142 -19.38 -9.61 11.74
CA TRP A 142 -17.93 -9.49 11.66
C TRP A 142 -17.49 -9.33 10.20
N GLU A 143 -16.75 -8.24 9.90
CA GLU A 143 -16.20 -8.01 8.55
C GLU A 143 -14.87 -8.79 8.35
N ILE A 144 -14.92 -10.12 8.62
CA ILE A 144 -13.79 -11.02 8.48
C ILE A 144 -13.18 -10.99 7.06
N PRO A 145 -13.99 -10.99 5.97
CA PRO A 145 -13.41 -10.91 4.63
C PRO A 145 -12.55 -9.68 4.40
N GLY A 146 -12.95 -8.52 4.89
CA GLY A 146 -12.16 -7.29 4.79
C GLY A 146 -10.84 -7.37 5.55
N LEU A 147 -10.86 -7.96 6.75
CA LEU A 147 -9.67 -8.19 7.56
C LEU A 147 -8.69 -9.16 6.87
N LEU A 148 -9.20 -10.28 6.37
CA LEU A 148 -8.37 -11.25 5.64
C LEU A 148 -7.74 -10.64 4.39
N MET A 149 -8.51 -9.84 3.62
CA MET A 149 -7.99 -9.13 2.46
C MET A 149 -6.85 -8.19 2.85
N ALA A 150 -7.00 -7.40 3.93
CA ALA A 150 -5.94 -6.53 4.41
C ALA A 150 -4.68 -7.34 4.81
N LEU A 151 -4.84 -8.46 5.54
CA LEU A 151 -3.73 -9.32 5.95
C LEU A 151 -3.00 -9.95 4.76
N PHE A 152 -3.71 -10.51 3.79
CA PHE A 152 -3.09 -11.03 2.57
C PHE A 152 -2.37 -9.93 1.79
N GLY A 153 -2.97 -8.74 1.69
CA GLY A 153 -2.35 -7.58 1.08
C GLY A 153 -1.00 -7.24 1.70
N ILE A 154 -0.90 -7.21 3.04
CA ILE A 154 0.34 -6.90 3.76
C ILE A 154 1.45 -7.91 3.46
N VAL A 155 1.14 -9.21 3.49
CA VAL A 155 2.13 -10.25 3.21
C VAL A 155 2.73 -10.07 1.83
N LEU A 156 1.89 -9.84 0.83
CA LEU A 156 2.33 -9.66 -0.56
C LEU A 156 3.07 -8.34 -0.78
N ASP A 157 2.63 -7.25 -0.13
CA ASP A 157 3.32 -5.97 -0.18
C ASP A 157 4.71 -6.06 0.46
N GLY A 158 4.80 -6.73 1.61
CA GLY A 158 6.08 -7.01 2.27
C GLY A 158 7.05 -7.77 1.37
N LEU A 159 6.59 -8.84 0.71
CA LEU A 159 7.39 -9.58 -0.27
C LEU A 159 7.83 -8.70 -1.44
N GLY A 160 6.92 -7.87 -1.96
CA GLY A 160 7.24 -6.92 -3.03
C GLY A 160 8.31 -5.92 -2.62
N ASN A 161 8.24 -5.35 -1.40
CA ASN A 161 9.22 -4.40 -0.89
C ASN A 161 10.59 -5.06 -0.63
N VAL A 162 10.63 -6.26 -0.04
CA VAL A 162 11.86 -7.03 0.18
C VAL A 162 12.53 -7.39 -1.15
N THR A 163 11.76 -7.84 -2.14
CA THR A 163 12.27 -8.15 -3.49
C THR A 163 12.85 -6.91 -4.17
N THR A 164 12.20 -5.75 -4.03
CA THR A 164 12.73 -4.48 -4.55
C THR A 164 14.07 -4.12 -3.88
N ARG A 165 14.14 -4.23 -2.55
CA ARG A 165 15.36 -3.92 -1.80
C ARG A 165 16.50 -4.87 -2.16
N TYR A 166 16.21 -6.15 -2.30
CA TYR A 166 17.19 -7.15 -2.74
C TYR A 166 17.80 -6.78 -4.11
N ALA A 167 16.96 -6.45 -5.09
CA ALA A 167 17.45 -6.05 -6.42
C ALA A 167 18.28 -4.75 -6.38
N LEU A 168 17.87 -3.76 -5.58
CA LEU A 168 18.64 -2.53 -5.36
C LEU A 168 19.98 -2.77 -4.65
N ASN A 169 20.08 -3.79 -3.81
CA ASN A 169 21.36 -4.16 -3.19
C ASN A 169 22.32 -4.81 -4.21
N ILE A 170 21.79 -5.55 -5.21
CA ILE A 170 22.60 -6.10 -6.31
C ILE A 170 23.14 -4.98 -7.21
N ASN A 171 22.29 -4.00 -7.57
CA ASN A 171 22.69 -2.85 -8.35
C ASN A 171 22.20 -1.52 -7.73
N PRO A 172 22.99 -0.92 -6.82
CA PRO A 172 22.61 0.34 -6.18
C PRO A 172 22.52 1.54 -7.14
N ASN A 173 23.12 1.44 -8.32
CA ASN A 173 23.13 2.52 -9.32
C ASN A 173 21.89 2.54 -10.21
N GLU A 174 21.01 1.53 -10.12
CA GLU A 174 19.77 1.52 -10.92
C GLU A 174 18.93 2.77 -10.65
N SER A 175 18.40 3.37 -11.71
CA SER A 175 17.59 4.58 -11.62
C SER A 175 16.27 4.31 -10.90
N VAL A 176 15.82 5.27 -10.10
CA VAL A 176 14.51 5.21 -9.43
C VAL A 176 13.38 5.10 -10.46
N MET A 177 13.50 5.80 -11.59
CA MET A 177 12.48 5.77 -12.64
C MET A 177 12.42 4.41 -13.33
N ASN A 178 13.57 3.79 -13.60
CA ASN A 178 13.62 2.43 -14.14
C ASN A 178 13.00 1.41 -13.17
N VAL A 179 13.34 1.49 -11.89
CA VAL A 179 12.74 0.63 -10.85
C VAL A 179 11.21 0.78 -10.83
N CYS A 180 10.71 2.01 -10.82
CA CYS A 180 9.27 2.29 -10.82
C CYS A 180 8.61 1.82 -12.13
N ALA A 181 9.25 2.05 -13.28
CA ALA A 181 8.74 1.63 -14.59
C ALA A 181 8.65 0.10 -14.69
N LEU A 182 9.69 -0.62 -14.28
CA LEU A 182 9.71 -2.09 -14.27
C LEU A 182 8.68 -2.66 -13.28
N ARG A 183 8.54 -2.06 -12.10
CA ARG A 183 7.49 -2.46 -11.14
C ARG A 183 6.09 -2.21 -11.71
N ALA A 184 5.86 -1.05 -12.32
CA ALA A 184 4.58 -0.73 -12.95
C ALA A 184 4.29 -1.67 -14.14
N LEU A 185 5.31 -2.01 -14.95
CA LEU A 185 5.20 -3.00 -16.01
C LEU A 185 4.85 -4.39 -15.46
N GLY A 186 5.53 -4.86 -14.41
CA GLY A 186 5.23 -6.15 -13.77
C GLY A 186 3.81 -6.22 -13.24
N ALA A 187 3.33 -5.13 -12.62
CA ALA A 187 1.96 -5.03 -12.16
C ALA A 187 0.94 -5.00 -13.31
N PHE A 188 1.25 -4.29 -14.37
CA PHE A 188 0.41 -4.24 -15.58
C PHE A 188 0.32 -5.60 -16.29
N LEU A 189 1.45 -6.31 -16.42
CA LEU A 189 1.46 -7.68 -16.94
C LEU A 189 0.65 -8.63 -16.06
N GLY A 190 0.77 -8.51 -14.73
CA GLY A 190 -0.09 -9.23 -13.79
C GLY A 190 -1.57 -8.95 -14.03
N PHE A 191 -1.94 -7.68 -14.20
CA PHE A 191 -3.31 -7.30 -14.54
C PHE A 191 -3.78 -7.95 -15.87
N LEU A 192 -2.97 -7.90 -16.91
CA LEU A 192 -3.32 -8.50 -18.20
C LEU A 192 -3.51 -10.01 -18.10
N LEU A 193 -2.62 -10.70 -17.40
CA LEU A 193 -2.70 -12.15 -17.21
C LEU A 193 -3.97 -12.58 -16.45
N PHE A 194 -4.35 -11.81 -15.42
CA PHE A 194 -5.52 -12.11 -14.60
C PHE A 194 -6.82 -11.46 -15.10
N GLN A 195 -6.78 -10.65 -16.17
CA GLN A 195 -7.96 -9.99 -16.74
C GLN A 195 -9.11 -10.95 -17.05
N PRO A 196 -8.89 -12.17 -17.59
CA PRO A 196 -9.98 -13.12 -17.85
C PRO A 196 -10.74 -13.54 -16.57
N ILE A 197 -10.05 -13.56 -15.43
CA ILE A 197 -10.61 -13.91 -14.11
C ILE A 197 -11.27 -12.67 -13.47
N LEU A 198 -10.59 -11.52 -13.52
CA LEU A 198 -11.08 -10.27 -12.93
C LEU A 198 -12.31 -9.72 -13.64
N LYS A 199 -12.39 -9.90 -14.95
CA LYS A 199 -13.49 -9.44 -15.84
C LYS A 199 -13.81 -7.95 -15.64
N THR A 200 -12.77 -7.12 -15.42
CA THR A 200 -12.93 -5.68 -15.21
C THR A 200 -13.21 -4.96 -16.53
N ARG A 201 -14.19 -4.08 -16.54
CA ARG A 201 -14.57 -3.28 -17.72
C ARG A 201 -14.01 -1.85 -17.56
N LEU A 202 -12.66 -1.70 -17.60
CA LEU A 202 -11.99 -0.44 -17.27
C LEU A 202 -12.58 0.78 -17.97
N ILE A 203 -12.65 0.73 -19.32
CA ILE A 203 -13.11 1.87 -20.14
C ILE A 203 -14.62 2.08 -20.00
N ALA A 204 -15.40 0.99 -19.98
CA ALA A 204 -16.85 1.09 -19.89
C ALA A 204 -17.29 1.72 -18.56
N ASP A 205 -16.69 1.29 -17.46
CA ASP A 205 -17.02 1.80 -16.14
C ASP A 205 -16.45 3.21 -15.93
N PHE A 206 -15.26 3.52 -16.47
CA PHE A 206 -14.75 4.90 -16.49
C PHE A 206 -15.69 5.85 -17.25
N LYS A 207 -16.23 5.44 -18.40
CA LYS A 207 -17.16 6.26 -19.19
C LYS A 207 -18.44 6.60 -18.42
N LYS A 208 -18.92 5.71 -17.53
CA LYS A 208 -20.13 5.92 -16.70
C LYS A 208 -19.93 6.95 -15.58
N LEU A 209 -18.68 7.21 -15.16
CA LEU A 209 -18.40 8.20 -14.13
C LEU A 209 -18.73 9.61 -14.61
N SER A 210 -19.20 10.46 -13.68
CA SER A 210 -19.38 11.89 -13.96
C SER A 210 -18.05 12.57 -14.30
N ARG A 211 -18.09 13.71 -15.00
CA ARG A 211 -16.87 14.45 -15.38
C ARG A 211 -15.98 14.76 -14.17
N ARG A 212 -16.57 15.19 -13.06
CA ARG A 212 -15.84 15.47 -11.81
C ARG A 212 -15.14 14.21 -11.27
N LYS A 213 -15.82 13.07 -11.22
CA LYS A 213 -15.25 11.79 -10.75
C LYS A 213 -14.14 11.28 -11.64
N LYS A 214 -14.24 11.47 -12.97
CA LYS A 214 -13.17 11.14 -13.93
C LYS A 214 -11.88 11.89 -13.61
N VAL A 215 -11.99 13.19 -13.34
CA VAL A 215 -10.83 14.02 -12.96
C VAL A 215 -10.26 13.58 -11.61
N ILE A 216 -11.12 13.33 -10.61
CA ILE A 216 -10.70 12.91 -9.28
C ILE A 216 -9.94 11.57 -9.33
N VAL A 217 -10.45 10.57 -10.05
CA VAL A 217 -9.79 9.26 -10.13
C VAL A 217 -8.46 9.31 -10.87
N LEU A 218 -8.35 10.16 -11.91
CA LEU A 218 -7.09 10.39 -12.61
C LEU A 218 -6.05 11.04 -11.67
N ILE A 219 -6.42 12.12 -10.99
CA ILE A 219 -5.55 12.81 -10.03
C ILE A 219 -5.15 11.87 -8.89
N ALA A 220 -6.11 11.15 -8.29
CA ALA A 220 -5.84 10.20 -7.22
C ALA A 220 -4.88 9.10 -7.67
N SER A 221 -5.07 8.54 -8.88
CA SER A 221 -4.19 7.50 -9.43
C SER A 221 -2.78 8.03 -9.70
N THR A 222 -2.65 9.24 -10.26
CA THR A 222 -1.35 9.85 -10.53
C THR A 222 -0.62 10.19 -9.23
N ILE A 223 -1.28 10.86 -8.30
CA ILE A 223 -0.66 11.26 -7.02
C ILE A 223 -0.35 10.03 -6.16
N GLY A 224 -1.33 9.14 -5.99
CA GLY A 224 -1.24 8.01 -5.06
C GLY A 224 -0.42 6.83 -5.56
N THR A 225 -0.17 6.72 -6.86
CA THR A 225 0.61 5.60 -7.39
C THR A 225 1.88 6.08 -8.10
N TYR A 226 1.80 7.02 -9.03
CA TYR A 226 2.99 7.48 -9.74
C TYR A 226 3.88 8.36 -8.83
N VAL A 227 3.38 9.47 -8.28
CA VAL A 227 4.20 10.39 -7.47
C VAL A 227 4.60 9.75 -6.14
N SER A 228 3.65 9.15 -5.43
CA SER A 228 3.89 8.49 -4.15
C SER A 228 4.91 7.36 -4.27
N LEU A 229 4.80 6.49 -5.29
CA LEU A 229 5.74 5.40 -5.53
C LEU A 229 7.14 5.91 -5.87
N THR A 230 7.25 6.98 -6.65
CA THR A 230 8.54 7.62 -6.94
C THR A 230 9.24 8.08 -5.66
N PHE A 231 8.50 8.74 -4.76
CA PHE A 231 9.02 9.18 -3.46
C PHE A 231 9.41 7.99 -2.58
N TRP A 232 8.56 6.94 -2.56
CA TRP A 232 8.83 5.73 -1.79
C TRP A 232 10.09 5.01 -2.27
N ILE A 233 10.23 4.75 -3.56
CA ILE A 233 11.40 4.06 -4.11
C ILE A 233 12.66 4.92 -3.96
N SER A 234 12.55 6.24 -4.11
CA SER A 234 13.66 7.16 -3.81
C SER A 234 14.12 7.04 -2.35
N ALA A 235 13.18 6.97 -1.41
CA ALA A 235 13.49 6.76 0.00
C ALA A 235 14.13 5.38 0.25
N VAL A 236 13.58 4.31 -0.32
CA VAL A 236 14.08 2.93 -0.18
C VAL A 236 15.50 2.78 -0.74
N LYS A 237 15.81 3.48 -1.83
CA LYS A 237 17.15 3.44 -2.45
C LYS A 237 18.23 3.99 -1.52
N ILE A 238 17.97 5.09 -0.80
CA ILE A 238 18.96 5.82 0.00
C ILE A 238 18.83 5.61 1.52
N GLY A 239 17.76 4.95 1.98
CA GLY A 239 17.46 4.76 3.39
C GLY A 239 17.47 3.30 3.83
N ASN A 240 17.40 3.09 5.16
CA ASN A 240 17.19 1.77 5.73
C ASN A 240 15.72 1.37 5.61
N LEU A 241 15.43 0.22 4.98
CA LEU A 241 14.06 -0.24 4.70
C LEU A 241 13.23 -0.40 5.97
N THR A 242 13.79 -0.98 7.03
CA THR A 242 13.09 -1.19 8.30
C THR A 242 12.62 0.12 8.91
N SER A 243 13.49 1.15 8.94
CA SER A 243 13.15 2.47 9.47
C SER A 243 12.10 3.21 8.62
N LEU A 244 12.15 3.02 7.29
CA LEU A 244 11.17 3.62 6.37
C LEU A 244 9.80 2.94 6.50
N ILE A 245 9.76 1.62 6.61
CA ILE A 245 8.51 0.86 6.85
C ILE A 245 7.94 1.24 8.22
N ALA A 246 8.78 1.46 9.24
CA ALA A 246 8.34 2.00 10.53
C ALA A 246 7.64 3.37 10.37
N LEU A 247 8.16 4.27 9.53
CA LEU A 247 7.52 5.56 9.26
C LEU A 247 6.15 5.40 8.56
N SER A 248 5.91 4.31 7.83
CA SER A 248 4.59 4.03 7.24
C SER A 248 3.47 3.84 8.27
N GLY A 249 3.81 3.65 9.55
CA GLY A 249 2.87 3.72 10.67
C GLY A 249 2.17 5.09 10.82
N THR A 250 2.67 6.15 10.18
CA THR A 250 1.96 7.44 10.12
C THR A 250 0.79 7.44 9.15
N THR A 251 0.78 6.52 8.18
CA THR A 251 -0.21 6.44 7.10
C THR A 251 -1.66 6.36 7.58
N PRO A 252 -2.03 5.52 8.56
CA PRO A 252 -3.41 5.46 9.05
C PRO A 252 -3.85 6.74 9.79
N LEU A 253 -2.93 7.44 10.46
CA LEU A 253 -3.22 8.74 11.07
C LEU A 253 -3.60 9.76 9.99
N LEU A 254 -2.77 9.85 8.95
CA LEU A 254 -3.02 10.73 7.82
C LEU A 254 -4.33 10.38 7.09
N ALA A 255 -4.58 9.09 6.83
CA ALA A 255 -5.84 8.66 6.20
C ALA A 255 -7.06 8.96 7.07
N GLY A 256 -6.97 8.74 8.39
CA GLY A 256 -8.04 9.08 9.33
C GLY A 256 -8.35 10.57 9.36
N THR A 257 -7.33 11.43 9.36
CA THR A 257 -7.53 12.88 9.28
C THR A 257 -8.17 13.30 7.96
N PHE A 258 -7.76 12.72 6.83
CA PHE A 258 -8.40 12.98 5.53
C PHE A 258 -9.84 12.48 5.48
N GLU A 259 -10.15 11.28 6.02
CA GLU A 259 -11.53 10.78 6.09
C GLU A 259 -12.43 11.73 6.91
N ILE A 260 -11.96 12.20 8.07
CA ILE A 260 -12.70 13.14 8.92
C ILE A 260 -12.86 14.49 8.21
N ALA A 261 -11.78 15.05 7.65
CA ALA A 261 -11.80 16.32 6.94
C ALA A 261 -12.73 16.32 5.71
N MET A 262 -12.85 15.16 5.05
CA MET A 262 -13.77 14.97 3.92
C MET A 262 -15.21 14.60 4.36
N GLY A 263 -15.49 14.53 5.68
CA GLY A 263 -16.80 14.18 6.21
C GLY A 263 -17.22 12.72 5.98
N LYS A 264 -16.29 11.83 5.68
CA LYS A 264 -16.55 10.42 5.35
C LYS A 264 -16.75 9.53 6.57
N THR A 265 -16.06 9.86 7.66
CA THR A 265 -16.17 9.15 8.94
C THR A 265 -16.26 10.14 10.09
N LYS A 266 -16.99 9.74 11.15
CA LYS A 266 -16.97 10.46 12.41
C LYS A 266 -15.87 9.87 13.28
N ALA A 267 -15.16 10.71 14.03
CA ALA A 267 -14.26 10.25 15.07
C ALA A 267 -15.06 9.47 16.11
N THR A 268 -14.70 8.19 16.32
CA THR A 268 -15.32 7.34 17.33
C THR A 268 -14.33 7.03 18.44
N SER A 269 -14.81 6.77 19.65
CA SER A 269 -13.96 6.35 20.76
C SER A 269 -13.19 5.06 20.42
N TYR A 270 -13.79 4.13 19.70
CA TYR A 270 -13.12 2.91 19.24
C TYR A 270 -11.93 3.20 18.33
N LEU A 271 -12.09 4.15 17.39
CA LEU A 271 -11.01 4.56 16.52
C LEU A 271 -9.86 5.19 17.34
N ALA A 272 -10.19 6.04 18.33
CA ALA A 272 -9.20 6.64 19.23
C ALA A 272 -8.45 5.57 20.06
N TYR A 273 -9.18 4.60 20.65
CA TYR A 273 -8.55 3.49 21.38
C TYR A 273 -7.67 2.63 20.46
N ALA A 274 -8.13 2.30 19.28
CA ALA A 274 -7.33 1.55 18.30
C ALA A 274 -6.06 2.31 17.93
N PHE A 275 -6.13 3.65 17.79
CA PHE A 275 -4.94 4.49 17.56
C PHE A 275 -3.95 4.45 18.71
N VAL A 276 -4.42 4.52 19.95
CA VAL A 276 -3.53 4.43 21.14
C VAL A 276 -2.84 3.08 21.16
N LEU A 277 -3.59 1.97 21.00
CA LEU A 277 -3.02 0.62 20.93
C LEU A 277 -2.01 0.47 19.79
N PHE A 278 -2.33 1.03 18.63
CA PHE A 278 -1.44 1.06 17.48
C PHE A 278 -0.14 1.81 17.80
N LEU A 279 -0.20 3.01 18.39
CA LEU A 279 0.99 3.80 18.75
C LEU A 279 1.88 3.08 19.79
N ILE A 280 1.27 2.40 20.76
CA ILE A 280 2.02 1.60 21.74
C ILE A 280 2.72 0.43 21.03
N GLY A 281 2.00 -0.34 20.22
CA GLY A 281 2.58 -1.45 19.46
C GLY A 281 3.71 -0.97 18.53
N PHE A 282 3.51 0.15 17.86
CA PHE A 282 4.48 0.78 16.99
C PHE A 282 5.75 1.24 17.73
N TYR A 283 5.59 1.82 18.94
CA TYR A 283 6.72 2.18 19.79
C TYR A 283 7.60 0.96 20.12
N PHE A 284 6.98 -0.16 20.53
CA PHE A 284 7.74 -1.39 20.81
C PHE A 284 8.37 -2.00 19.56
N LEU A 285 7.79 -1.80 18.39
CA LEU A 285 8.35 -2.27 17.11
C LEU A 285 9.63 -1.52 16.72
N ILE A 286 9.71 -0.21 17.04
CA ILE A 286 10.84 0.65 16.68
C ILE A 286 11.96 0.58 17.71
N LYS A 287 11.65 0.25 18.95
CA LYS A 287 12.58 0.33 20.11
C LYS A 287 13.80 -0.61 20.00
N ASN A 288 13.93 -1.40 18.94
CA ASN A 288 15.10 -2.31 18.74
C ASN A 288 16.02 -1.80 17.65
#